data_cf7781cfb3b882e51aa682b5e44e05a0
#
_entry.id   cf7781cfb3b882e51aa682b5e44e05a0
#
_cell.length_a   1.000
_cell.length_b   1.000
_cell.length_c   1.000
_cell.angle_alpha   90.00
_cell.angle_beta   90.00
_cell.angle_gamma   90.00
#
_symmetry.space_group_name_H-M   'P 1'
#
loop_
_entity.id
_entity.type
_entity.pdbx_description
1 polymer ?
#
loop_
_entity_poly.entity_id
_entity_poly.type
_entity_poly.pdbx_seq_one_letter_code
_entity_poly.pdbx_strand_id
1 'polypeptide(L)'
;MQEARVFYGWKISLLSMSGNFMLQGTVLYCMNAFMEPLCALNGWTRAELNVGMGLATLVGQIAMPLAAGLCARHSLRRLMTIGAFTGGIATILLGGTTSLPLFTLLFTVAWVSTQICGGVVGNALVSNWFHHFRGRAFGLANAGTSLSGVILPLLSMVLINTFSVGTAYLVLGLLTCSLAPLSWLMVRDSPQDMRLHPDGRRHEPYQPKKRQHQDTSFNAMLHTPQAYCMGLAFGLALMVGSSVMSQMKPRFADLGLAPYPAMLLACTAALFAALGKYFWGWICDRLTPLTASRLVMSTCLASMGMGFLPHTLLNLAVFSVVFGACIGGLWTVLPAAVSYYFGSENFLPSYKFVSIFIILRCAGYPIMGYAYDLTGGYAAADVVFMGALGTALLLTLFLREDDAAESLAHYRHAPRKSGQKGNA
;
A
#
# COMPACT_ATOMS: atom_id res chain seq x y z
N MET A 1 -32.85 0.97 29.44
CA MET A 1 -32.12 0.40 28.26
C MET A 1 -31.35 1.54 27.64
N GLN A 2 -30.04 1.69 27.97
CA GLN A 2 -29.17 2.65 27.27
C GLN A 2 -28.87 2.04 25.90
N GLU A 3 -29.34 2.72 24.84
CA GLU A 3 -28.92 2.40 23.47
C GLU A 3 -27.41 2.24 23.43
N ALA A 4 -26.94 1.11 22.91
CA ALA A 4 -25.53 0.83 22.71
C ALA A 4 -25.00 1.82 21.65
N ARG A 5 -24.63 3.04 22.10
CA ARG A 5 -24.01 4.02 21.20
C ARG A 5 -22.71 3.41 20.68
N VAL A 6 -22.67 3.24 19.37
CA VAL A 6 -21.47 2.76 18.68
C VAL A 6 -20.27 3.60 19.11
N PHE A 7 -19.20 2.94 19.58
CA PHE A 7 -17.99 3.61 20.04
C PHE A 7 -17.45 4.55 18.96
N TYR A 8 -17.15 5.78 19.35
CA TYR A 8 -16.76 6.85 18.42
C TYR A 8 -15.53 6.51 17.58
N GLY A 9 -14.61 5.69 18.10
CA GLY A 9 -13.44 5.21 17.39
C GLY A 9 -13.76 4.54 16.04
N TRP A 10 -14.92 3.88 15.91
CA TRP A 10 -15.33 3.30 14.63
C TRP A 10 -15.61 4.35 13.55
N LYS A 11 -16.11 5.54 13.95
CA LYS A 11 -16.27 6.67 13.02
C LYS A 11 -14.92 7.19 12.54
N ILE A 12 -13.90 7.20 13.41
CA ILE A 12 -12.53 7.55 13.05
C ILE A 12 -11.95 6.52 12.07
N SER A 13 -12.15 5.22 12.31
CA SER A 13 -11.72 4.17 11.37
C SER A 13 -12.41 4.27 10.01
N LEU A 14 -13.71 4.59 9.97
CA LEU A 14 -14.44 4.80 8.71
C LEU A 14 -13.93 6.04 7.97
N LEU A 15 -13.59 7.10 8.67
CA LEU A 15 -13.04 8.29 8.04
C LEU A 15 -11.63 8.03 7.47
N SER A 16 -10.79 7.27 8.19
CA SER A 16 -9.49 6.81 7.68
C SER A 16 -9.67 5.89 6.47
N MET A 17 -10.69 5.02 6.48
CA MET A 17 -11.09 4.21 5.33
C MET A 17 -11.46 5.09 4.13
N SER A 18 -12.23 6.15 4.34
CA SER A 18 -12.63 7.07 3.27
C SER A 18 -11.44 7.82 2.67
N GLY A 19 -10.47 8.24 3.49
CA GLY A 19 -9.21 8.84 3.03
C GLY A 19 -8.39 7.88 2.16
N ASN A 20 -8.23 6.63 2.61
CA ASN A 20 -7.58 5.59 1.82
C ASN A 20 -8.35 5.27 0.54
N PHE A 21 -9.68 5.22 0.61
CA PHE A 21 -10.55 4.96 -0.54
C PHE A 21 -10.36 6.02 -1.62
N MET A 22 -10.50 7.31 -1.28
CA MET A 22 -10.44 8.38 -2.27
C MET A 22 -9.03 8.59 -2.80
N LEU A 23 -8.04 8.83 -1.94
CA LEU A 23 -6.70 9.22 -2.38
C LEU A 23 -5.91 8.05 -2.93
N GLN A 24 -5.83 6.94 -2.19
CA GLN A 24 -5.11 5.76 -2.65
C GLN A 24 -5.75 5.17 -3.92
N GLY A 25 -7.08 5.17 -3.98
CA GLY A 25 -7.83 4.72 -5.14
C GLY A 25 -7.54 5.54 -6.38
N THR A 26 -7.54 6.86 -6.24
CA THR A 26 -7.30 7.78 -7.36
C THR A 26 -5.89 7.61 -7.93
N VAL A 27 -4.85 7.60 -7.08
CA VAL A 27 -3.47 7.55 -7.57
C VAL A 27 -2.99 6.15 -7.98
N LEU A 28 -3.58 5.08 -7.43
CA LEU A 28 -3.14 3.71 -7.73
C LEU A 28 -4.04 3.04 -8.78
N TYR A 29 -5.36 3.04 -8.55
CA TYR A 29 -6.26 2.22 -9.35
C TYR A 29 -6.91 2.98 -10.52
N CYS A 30 -7.21 4.28 -10.37
CA CYS A 30 -7.86 5.04 -11.43
C CYS A 30 -6.97 5.23 -12.66
N MET A 31 -5.64 5.07 -12.54
CA MET A 31 -4.75 5.09 -13.70
C MET A 31 -5.09 3.99 -14.72
N ASN A 32 -5.75 2.91 -14.32
CA ASN A 32 -6.33 1.93 -15.25
C ASN A 32 -7.35 2.57 -16.23
N ALA A 33 -8.08 3.59 -15.79
CA ALA A 33 -9.03 4.31 -16.64
C ALA A 33 -8.41 5.50 -17.35
N PHE A 34 -7.45 6.19 -16.73
CA PHE A 34 -6.92 7.46 -17.21
C PHE A 34 -5.74 7.32 -18.19
N MET A 35 -4.97 6.23 -18.14
CA MET A 35 -3.71 6.11 -18.89
C MET A 35 -3.90 6.34 -20.41
N GLU A 36 -4.78 5.57 -21.05
CA GLU A 36 -5.02 5.67 -22.48
C GLU A 36 -5.58 7.04 -22.89
N PRO A 37 -6.62 7.58 -22.22
CA PRO A 37 -7.14 8.90 -22.54
C PRO A 37 -6.12 10.02 -22.36
N LEU A 38 -5.25 9.96 -21.33
CA LEU A 38 -4.20 10.96 -21.12
C LEU A 38 -3.14 10.92 -22.22
N CYS A 39 -2.71 9.72 -22.61
CA CYS A 39 -1.77 9.55 -23.73
C CYS A 39 -2.37 10.09 -25.02
N ALA A 40 -3.62 9.78 -25.32
CA ALA A 40 -4.31 10.24 -26.53
C ALA A 40 -4.52 11.75 -26.57
N LEU A 41 -4.91 12.36 -25.45
CA LEU A 41 -5.18 13.82 -25.38
C LEU A 41 -3.92 14.67 -25.47
N ASN A 42 -2.82 14.23 -24.84
CA ASN A 42 -1.63 15.06 -24.68
C ASN A 42 -0.47 14.63 -25.61
N GLY A 43 -0.62 13.53 -26.35
CA GLY A 43 0.43 12.99 -27.19
C GLY A 43 1.60 12.37 -26.41
N TRP A 44 1.35 12.00 -25.14
CA TRP A 44 2.38 11.39 -24.30
C TRP A 44 2.50 9.90 -24.61
N THR A 45 3.72 9.38 -24.47
CA THR A 45 3.96 7.93 -24.50
C THR A 45 3.61 7.29 -23.15
N ARG A 46 3.32 5.98 -23.17
CA ARG A 46 3.11 5.23 -21.93
C ARG A 46 4.36 5.21 -21.06
N ALA A 47 5.57 5.20 -21.65
CA ALA A 47 6.82 5.27 -20.90
C ALA A 47 6.96 6.57 -20.13
N GLU A 48 6.73 7.72 -20.79
CA GLU A 48 6.81 9.03 -20.15
C GLU A 48 5.85 9.14 -18.96
N LEU A 49 4.60 8.71 -19.14
CA LEU A 49 3.60 8.74 -18.08
C LEU A 49 3.99 7.81 -16.93
N ASN A 50 4.51 6.61 -17.23
CA ASN A 50 4.96 5.65 -16.22
C ASN A 50 6.21 6.11 -15.47
N VAL A 51 7.15 6.79 -16.13
CA VAL A 51 8.29 7.43 -15.45
C VAL A 51 7.78 8.48 -14.45
N GLY A 52 6.83 9.32 -14.86
CA GLY A 52 6.18 10.28 -13.96
C GLY A 52 5.51 9.62 -12.75
N MET A 53 4.77 8.52 -12.97
CA MET A 53 4.16 7.75 -11.88
C MET A 53 5.22 7.12 -10.96
N GLY A 54 6.30 6.61 -11.52
CA GLY A 54 7.43 6.03 -10.77
C GLY A 54 8.09 7.07 -9.86
N LEU A 55 8.37 8.27 -10.40
CA LEU A 55 8.92 9.39 -9.64
C LEU A 55 7.98 9.83 -8.51
N ALA A 56 6.68 9.96 -8.80
CA ALA A 56 5.69 10.32 -7.79
C ALA A 56 5.61 9.28 -6.66
N THR A 57 5.65 8.01 -7.01
CA THR A 57 5.66 6.91 -6.04
C THR A 57 6.93 6.95 -5.19
N LEU A 58 8.09 7.21 -5.79
CA LEU A 58 9.38 7.36 -5.09
C LEU A 58 9.32 8.48 -4.04
N VAL A 59 8.88 9.67 -4.44
CA VAL A 59 8.73 10.81 -3.54
C VAL A 59 7.73 10.50 -2.43
N GLY A 60 6.61 9.84 -2.75
CA GLY A 60 5.62 9.39 -1.78
C GLY A 60 6.15 8.41 -0.75
N GLN A 61 7.04 7.50 -1.15
CA GLN A 61 7.70 6.58 -0.21
C GLN A 61 8.69 7.30 0.71
N ILE A 62 9.43 8.27 0.18
CA ILE A 62 10.32 9.12 1.00
C ILE A 62 9.50 10.02 1.95
N ALA A 63 8.33 10.47 1.52
CA ALA A 63 7.43 11.29 2.36
C ALA A 63 6.81 10.51 3.53
N MET A 64 6.74 9.18 3.47
CA MET A 64 6.13 8.36 4.52
C MET A 64 6.80 8.53 5.91
N PRO A 65 8.12 8.40 6.08
CA PRO A 65 8.77 8.66 7.36
C PRO A 65 8.69 10.13 7.80
N LEU A 66 8.63 11.08 6.84
CA LEU A 66 8.41 12.49 7.13
C LEU A 66 7.00 12.73 7.69
N ALA A 67 5.98 12.12 7.07
CA ALA A 67 4.60 12.16 7.57
C ALA A 67 4.49 11.58 8.99
N ALA A 68 5.20 10.48 9.28
CA ALA A 68 5.25 9.93 10.64
C ALA A 68 5.89 10.92 11.65
N GLY A 69 6.93 11.63 11.25
CA GLY A 69 7.54 12.70 12.05
C GLY A 69 6.59 13.88 12.29
N LEU A 70 5.79 14.24 11.29
CA LEU A 70 4.76 15.27 11.43
C LEU A 70 3.63 14.84 12.37
N CYS A 71 3.22 13.56 12.35
CA CYS A 71 2.24 13.01 13.29
C CYS A 71 2.67 13.14 14.75
N ALA A 72 3.97 13.08 15.02
CA ALA A 72 4.50 13.23 16.36
C ALA A 72 4.49 14.69 16.88
N ARG A 73 4.45 15.68 15.98
CA ARG A 73 4.60 17.10 16.30
C ARG A 73 3.32 17.92 16.12
N HIS A 74 2.39 17.43 15.30
CA HIS A 74 1.18 18.15 14.91
C HIS A 74 -0.08 17.32 15.17
N SER A 75 -1.23 18.00 15.31
CA SER A 75 -2.52 17.36 15.45
C SER A 75 -2.85 16.54 14.21
N LEU A 76 -3.22 15.27 14.41
CA LEU A 76 -3.62 14.34 13.35
C LEU A 76 -4.85 14.86 12.58
N ARG A 77 -5.77 15.53 13.28
CA ARG A 77 -6.92 16.21 12.70
C ARG A 77 -6.49 17.24 11.65
N ARG A 78 -5.53 18.12 11.99
CA ARG A 78 -5.02 19.14 11.06
C ARG A 78 -4.33 18.50 9.86
N LEU A 79 -3.49 17.50 10.10
CA LEU A 79 -2.77 16.80 9.04
C LEU A 79 -3.74 16.10 8.08
N MET A 80 -4.73 15.38 8.59
CA MET A 80 -5.73 14.71 7.76
C MET A 80 -6.53 15.70 6.91
N THR A 81 -6.93 16.83 7.50
CA THR A 81 -7.65 17.89 6.79
C THR A 81 -6.80 18.50 5.67
N ILE A 82 -5.54 18.84 5.95
CA ILE A 82 -4.60 19.38 4.96
C ILE A 82 -4.37 18.35 3.84
N GLY A 83 -4.12 17.09 4.18
CA GLY A 83 -3.91 16.02 3.20
C GLY A 83 -5.13 15.82 2.29
N ALA A 84 -6.35 15.83 2.82
CA ALA A 84 -7.57 15.73 2.03
C ALA A 84 -7.73 16.93 1.08
N PHE A 85 -7.47 18.13 1.57
CA PHE A 85 -7.59 19.36 0.78
C PHE A 85 -6.54 19.45 -0.31
N THR A 86 -5.25 19.28 0.03
CA THR A 86 -4.14 19.36 -0.94
C THR A 86 -4.22 18.25 -1.99
N GLY A 87 -4.56 17.02 -1.56
CA GLY A 87 -4.74 15.89 -2.48
C GLY A 87 -5.92 16.08 -3.41
N GLY A 88 -7.04 16.61 -2.89
CA GLY A 88 -8.22 16.92 -3.69
C GLY A 88 -7.97 18.03 -4.71
N ILE A 89 -7.34 19.12 -4.32
CA ILE A 89 -6.95 20.22 -5.24
C ILE A 89 -5.97 19.71 -6.32
N ALA A 90 -4.94 18.94 -5.92
CA ALA A 90 -4.01 18.36 -6.87
C ALA A 90 -4.73 17.47 -7.89
N THR A 91 -5.69 16.65 -7.42
CA THR A 91 -6.52 15.81 -8.30
C THR A 91 -7.36 16.62 -9.27
N ILE A 92 -8.00 17.73 -8.84
CA ILE A 92 -8.76 18.62 -9.71
C ILE A 92 -7.84 19.20 -10.81
N LEU A 93 -6.67 19.70 -10.41
CA LEU A 93 -5.74 20.34 -11.32
C LEU A 93 -5.14 19.36 -12.35
N LEU A 94 -5.01 18.07 -12.01
CA LEU A 94 -4.59 17.04 -12.96
C LEU A 94 -5.47 17.00 -14.21
N GLY A 95 -6.75 17.29 -14.09
CA GLY A 95 -7.69 17.27 -15.21
C GLY A 95 -7.48 18.36 -16.26
N GLY A 96 -6.76 19.43 -15.94
CA GLY A 96 -6.43 20.54 -16.86
C GLY A 96 -4.97 20.54 -17.33
N THR A 97 -4.17 19.54 -16.96
CA THR A 97 -2.73 19.54 -17.31
C THR A 97 -2.47 19.03 -18.72
N THR A 98 -1.69 19.81 -19.47
CA THR A 98 -1.15 19.43 -20.79
C THR A 98 0.36 19.21 -20.77
N SER A 99 1.02 19.55 -19.67
CA SER A 99 2.46 19.43 -19.47
C SER A 99 2.78 18.24 -18.60
N LEU A 100 3.60 17.30 -19.09
CA LEU A 100 4.01 16.10 -18.35
C LEU A 100 4.74 16.42 -17.02
N PRO A 101 5.67 17.39 -16.94
CA PRO A 101 6.29 17.77 -15.67
C PRO A 101 5.28 18.30 -14.65
N LEU A 102 4.30 19.11 -15.08
CA LEU A 102 3.24 19.60 -14.19
C LEU A 102 2.33 18.46 -13.72
N PHE A 103 1.96 17.55 -14.64
CA PHE A 103 1.22 16.33 -14.29
C PHE A 103 1.97 15.51 -13.24
N THR A 104 3.26 15.25 -13.45
CA THR A 104 4.11 14.51 -12.51
C THR A 104 4.18 15.19 -11.14
N LEU A 105 4.32 16.52 -11.11
CA LEU A 105 4.33 17.29 -9.88
C LEU A 105 2.99 17.16 -9.11
N LEU A 106 1.87 17.40 -9.78
CA LEU A 106 0.54 17.32 -9.17
C LEU A 106 0.20 15.89 -8.73
N PHE A 107 0.57 14.90 -9.53
CA PHE A 107 0.42 13.49 -9.18
C PHE A 107 1.27 13.12 -7.96
N THR A 108 2.48 13.70 -7.85
CA THR A 108 3.33 13.56 -6.66
C THR A 108 2.67 14.16 -5.41
N VAL A 109 2.10 15.37 -5.54
CA VAL A 109 1.36 16.01 -4.43
C VAL A 109 0.17 15.14 -4.00
N ALA A 110 -0.59 14.61 -4.96
CA ALA A 110 -1.69 13.70 -4.67
C ALA A 110 -1.19 12.44 -3.96
N TRP A 111 -0.06 11.85 -4.42
CA TRP A 111 0.54 10.66 -3.81
C TRP A 111 1.03 10.90 -2.38
N VAL A 112 1.72 12.01 -2.11
CA VAL A 112 2.15 12.42 -0.77
C VAL A 112 0.94 12.65 0.14
N SER A 113 -0.11 13.27 -0.39
CA SER A 113 -1.35 13.51 0.34
C SER A 113 -2.04 12.21 0.80
N THR A 114 -1.82 11.07 0.11
CA THR A 114 -2.32 9.76 0.58
C THR A 114 -1.76 9.39 1.95
N GLN A 115 -0.49 9.70 2.20
CA GLN A 115 0.17 9.38 3.47
C GLN A 115 -0.34 10.27 4.61
N ILE A 116 -0.69 11.51 4.28
CA ILE A 116 -1.11 12.53 5.26
C ILE A 116 -2.62 12.43 5.54
N CYS A 117 -3.44 11.93 4.62
CA CYS A 117 -4.88 11.81 4.84
C CYS A 117 -5.29 10.42 5.37
N GLY A 118 -4.96 9.35 4.64
CA GLY A 118 -5.42 7.99 4.96
C GLY A 118 -4.31 7.09 5.49
N GLY A 119 -3.11 7.17 4.91
CA GLY A 119 -1.99 6.25 5.18
C GLY A 119 -1.47 6.34 6.62
N VAL A 120 -0.40 7.11 6.85
CA VAL A 120 0.26 7.18 8.16
C VAL A 120 -0.64 7.83 9.20
N VAL A 121 -1.31 8.94 8.86
CA VAL A 121 -2.18 9.68 9.79
C VAL A 121 -3.41 8.87 10.17
N GLY A 122 -4.06 8.20 9.21
CA GLY A 122 -5.19 7.32 9.48
C GLY A 122 -4.82 6.17 10.40
N ASN A 123 -3.65 5.55 10.16
CA ASN A 123 -3.15 4.48 11.03
C ASN A 123 -2.78 4.99 12.43
N ALA A 124 -2.21 6.18 12.55
CA ALA A 124 -1.91 6.80 13.85
C ALA A 124 -3.20 7.07 14.65
N LEU A 125 -4.24 7.60 14.01
CA LEU A 125 -5.57 7.80 14.63
C LEU A 125 -6.13 6.48 15.15
N VAL A 126 -6.19 5.43 14.30
CA VAL A 126 -6.68 4.10 14.72
C VAL A 126 -5.87 3.56 15.90
N SER A 127 -4.54 3.76 15.89
CA SER A 127 -3.66 3.33 16.98
C SER A 127 -3.97 4.03 18.31
N ASN A 128 -4.37 5.29 18.29
CA ASN A 128 -4.72 6.07 19.49
C ASN A 128 -6.09 5.68 20.05
N TRP A 129 -7.05 5.33 19.18
CA TRP A 129 -8.43 5.07 19.57
C TRP A 129 -8.69 3.63 20.01
N PHE A 130 -7.87 2.65 19.54
CA PHE A 130 -8.08 1.22 19.79
C PHE A 130 -6.85 0.55 20.40
N HIS A 131 -7.11 -0.32 21.39
CA HIS A 131 -6.12 -1.22 21.99
C HIS A 131 -6.48 -2.68 21.77
N HIS A 132 -7.67 -3.12 22.20
CA HIS A 132 -8.14 -4.50 22.02
C HIS A 132 -8.62 -4.82 20.61
N PHE A 133 -9.37 -3.88 19.99
CA PHE A 133 -9.93 -4.07 18.65
C PHE A 133 -9.04 -3.48 17.54
N ARG A 134 -7.76 -3.28 17.85
CA ARG A 134 -6.80 -2.61 16.96
C ARG A 134 -6.71 -3.28 15.59
N GLY A 135 -6.63 -4.63 15.54
CA GLY A 135 -6.55 -5.39 14.28
C GLY A 135 -7.78 -5.17 13.39
N ARG A 136 -8.98 -5.27 13.96
CA ARG A 136 -10.24 -5.02 13.24
C ARG A 136 -10.35 -3.57 12.75
N ALA A 137 -9.94 -2.61 13.57
CA ALA A 137 -9.99 -1.20 13.24
C ALA A 137 -9.00 -0.85 12.12
N PHE A 138 -7.78 -1.41 12.13
CA PHE A 138 -6.83 -1.30 11.02
C PHE A 138 -7.37 -1.98 9.76
N GLY A 139 -7.96 -3.17 9.89
CA GLY A 139 -8.60 -3.88 8.78
C GLY A 139 -9.64 -3.02 8.10
N LEU A 140 -10.54 -2.39 8.86
CA LEU A 140 -11.56 -1.48 8.34
C LEU A 140 -10.93 -0.26 7.66
N ALA A 141 -9.99 0.42 8.32
CA ALA A 141 -9.33 1.61 7.77
C ALA A 141 -8.60 1.33 6.44
N ASN A 142 -7.94 0.18 6.33
CA ASN A 142 -7.20 -0.21 5.13
C ASN A 142 -8.06 -0.91 4.07
N ALA A 143 -9.28 -1.36 4.39
CA ALA A 143 -10.20 -1.94 3.41
C ALA A 143 -10.58 -0.93 2.31
N GLY A 144 -10.57 0.38 2.65
CA GLY A 144 -10.82 1.47 1.70
C GLY A 144 -9.96 1.39 0.46
N THR A 145 -8.66 1.08 0.60
CA THR A 145 -7.74 0.94 -0.53
C THR A 145 -8.19 -0.12 -1.53
N SER A 146 -8.57 -1.31 -1.06
CA SER A 146 -8.98 -2.39 -1.95
C SER A 146 -10.38 -2.15 -2.54
N LEU A 147 -11.30 -1.60 -1.76
CA LEU A 147 -12.65 -1.25 -2.21
C LEU A 147 -12.62 -0.16 -3.29
N SER A 148 -11.69 0.79 -3.19
CA SER A 148 -11.51 1.84 -4.20
C SER A 148 -11.12 1.28 -5.56
N GLY A 149 -10.32 0.21 -5.60
CA GLY A 149 -9.93 -0.46 -6.84
C GLY A 149 -11.07 -1.12 -7.59
N VAL A 150 -12.18 -1.39 -6.91
CA VAL A 150 -13.41 -1.91 -7.54
C VAL A 150 -14.28 -0.76 -8.07
N ILE A 151 -14.46 0.30 -7.27
CA ILE A 151 -15.49 1.32 -7.54
C ILE A 151 -14.92 2.48 -8.38
N LEU A 152 -13.78 3.04 -7.98
CA LEU A 152 -13.30 4.29 -8.57
C LEU A 152 -12.85 4.17 -10.05
N PRO A 153 -12.20 3.09 -10.51
CA PRO A 153 -11.86 2.95 -11.93
C PRO A 153 -13.10 2.85 -12.81
N LEU A 154 -14.14 2.14 -12.38
CA LEU A 154 -15.40 2.05 -13.11
C LEU A 154 -16.10 3.40 -13.17
N LEU A 155 -16.19 4.11 -12.04
CA LEU A 155 -16.72 5.47 -11.99
C LEU A 155 -15.93 6.42 -12.91
N SER A 156 -14.61 6.35 -12.88
CA SER A 156 -13.74 7.17 -13.73
C SER A 156 -13.99 6.90 -15.20
N MET A 157 -14.10 5.61 -15.60
CA MET A 157 -14.36 5.22 -16.97
C MET A 157 -15.72 5.75 -17.47
N VAL A 158 -16.77 5.65 -16.64
CA VAL A 158 -18.08 6.20 -16.98
C VAL A 158 -18.01 7.71 -17.15
N LEU A 159 -17.35 8.44 -16.24
CA LEU A 159 -17.21 9.89 -16.31
C LEU A 159 -16.39 10.33 -17.54
N ILE A 160 -15.31 9.61 -17.87
CA ILE A 160 -14.48 9.91 -19.05
C ILE A 160 -15.29 9.72 -20.33
N ASN A 161 -16.00 8.61 -20.44
CA ASN A 161 -16.76 8.27 -21.66
C ASN A 161 -17.99 9.16 -21.86
N THR A 162 -18.63 9.61 -20.76
CA THR A 162 -19.87 10.42 -20.83
C THR A 162 -19.56 11.90 -20.96
N PHE A 163 -18.48 12.38 -20.33
CA PHE A 163 -18.14 13.80 -20.28
C PHE A 163 -16.72 14.05 -20.82
N SER A 164 -15.70 13.95 -19.95
CA SER A 164 -14.31 14.15 -20.31
C SER A 164 -13.36 13.68 -19.20
N VAL A 165 -12.07 13.56 -19.53
CA VAL A 165 -10.99 13.31 -18.57
C VAL A 165 -10.94 14.40 -17.49
N GLY A 166 -11.07 15.67 -17.88
CA GLY A 166 -11.10 16.81 -16.95
C GLY A 166 -12.27 16.73 -15.97
N THR A 167 -13.47 16.38 -16.44
CA THR A 167 -14.65 16.20 -15.58
C THR A 167 -14.47 15.04 -14.60
N ALA A 168 -13.85 13.94 -15.03
CA ALA A 168 -13.58 12.81 -14.15
C ALA A 168 -12.63 13.20 -13.01
N TYR A 169 -11.53 13.89 -13.30
CA TYR A 169 -10.62 14.42 -12.27
C TYR A 169 -11.29 15.46 -11.37
N LEU A 170 -12.13 16.33 -11.93
CA LEU A 170 -12.90 17.31 -11.15
C LEU A 170 -13.81 16.63 -10.12
N VAL A 171 -14.58 15.63 -10.54
CA VAL A 171 -15.48 14.90 -9.64
C VAL A 171 -14.71 14.17 -8.55
N LEU A 172 -13.66 13.41 -8.91
CA LEU A 172 -12.82 12.70 -7.94
C LEU A 172 -12.15 13.68 -6.95
N GLY A 173 -11.65 14.79 -7.45
CA GLY A 173 -11.01 15.80 -6.61
C GLY A 173 -12.00 16.51 -5.68
N LEU A 174 -13.21 16.84 -6.13
CA LEU A 174 -14.26 17.40 -5.27
C LEU A 174 -14.71 16.42 -4.18
N LEU A 175 -14.87 15.13 -4.52
CA LEU A 175 -15.16 14.09 -3.54
C LEU A 175 -14.03 13.96 -2.51
N THR A 176 -12.77 14.07 -2.95
CA THR A 176 -11.61 14.07 -2.05
C THR A 176 -11.57 15.33 -1.17
N CYS A 177 -11.81 16.51 -1.74
CA CYS A 177 -11.89 17.77 -0.99
C CYS A 177 -12.99 17.74 0.06
N SER A 178 -14.13 17.06 -0.18
CA SER A 178 -15.23 16.95 0.79
C SER A 178 -14.82 16.22 2.07
N LEU A 179 -13.74 15.42 2.04
CA LEU A 179 -13.18 14.81 3.24
C LEU A 179 -12.49 15.83 4.16
N ALA A 180 -12.08 17.00 3.66
CA ALA A 180 -11.40 18.00 4.49
C ALA A 180 -12.32 18.60 5.56
N PRO A 181 -13.51 19.16 5.25
CA PRO A 181 -14.44 19.60 6.27
C PRO A 181 -14.92 18.44 7.15
N LEU A 182 -15.11 17.25 6.59
CA LEU A 182 -15.51 16.06 7.34
C LEU A 182 -14.46 15.67 8.38
N SER A 183 -13.17 15.70 7.97
CA SER A 183 -12.04 15.43 8.87
C SER A 183 -11.94 16.50 9.94
N TRP A 184 -12.08 17.76 9.58
CA TRP A 184 -12.05 18.86 10.55
C TRP A 184 -13.14 18.78 11.62
N LEU A 185 -14.33 18.37 11.25
CA LEU A 185 -15.49 18.27 12.17
C LEU A 185 -15.43 16.99 13.02
N MET A 186 -15.09 15.87 12.42
CA MET A 186 -15.22 14.55 13.05
C MET A 186 -13.95 14.03 13.69
N VAL A 187 -12.74 14.34 13.18
CA VAL A 187 -11.52 13.80 13.75
C VAL A 187 -11.25 14.41 15.13
N ARG A 188 -10.91 13.53 16.07
CA ARG A 188 -10.32 13.86 17.37
C ARG A 188 -9.04 13.03 17.48
N ASP A 189 -7.95 13.63 17.92
CA ASP A 189 -6.62 13.02 17.93
C ASP A 189 -6.56 11.83 18.88
N SER A 190 -7.33 11.90 19.97
CA SER A 190 -7.36 10.86 20.99
C SER A 190 -8.76 10.74 21.64
N PRO A 191 -9.07 9.56 22.23
CA PRO A 191 -10.32 9.39 23.00
C PRO A 191 -10.41 10.35 24.19
N GLN A 192 -9.29 10.73 24.77
CA GLN A 192 -9.19 11.64 25.91
C GLN A 192 -9.77 13.03 25.59
N ASP A 193 -9.63 13.48 24.33
CA ASP A 193 -10.20 14.75 23.85
C ASP A 193 -11.74 14.79 23.98
N MET A 194 -12.35 13.62 24.07
CA MET A 194 -13.78 13.43 24.26
C MET A 194 -14.15 12.87 25.63
N ARG A 195 -13.21 12.81 26.58
CA ARG A 195 -13.34 12.17 27.89
C ARG A 195 -13.76 10.69 27.79
N LEU A 196 -13.31 10.02 26.75
CA LEU A 196 -13.52 8.60 26.52
C LEU A 196 -12.22 7.82 26.79
N HIS A 197 -12.39 6.54 27.08
CA HIS A 197 -11.27 5.59 27.15
C HIS A 197 -11.11 4.85 25.81
N PRO A 198 -9.90 4.37 25.48
CA PRO A 198 -9.69 3.50 24.32
C PRO A 198 -10.67 2.31 24.36
N ASP A 199 -11.13 1.88 23.18
CA ASP A 199 -12.13 0.80 23.02
C ASP A 199 -13.49 1.06 23.72
N GLY A 200 -13.73 2.25 24.30
CA GLY A 200 -14.95 2.60 25.03
C GLY A 200 -15.12 1.88 26.38
N ARG A 201 -14.10 1.20 26.89
CA ARG A 201 -14.15 0.45 28.15
C ARG A 201 -13.82 1.35 29.34
N ARG A 202 -14.73 1.41 30.32
CA ARG A 202 -14.65 2.30 31.49
C ARG A 202 -13.64 1.87 32.57
N HIS A 203 -13.13 0.65 32.57
CA HIS A 203 -12.37 0.08 33.69
C HIS A 203 -11.26 -0.87 33.24
N GLU A 204 -10.18 -0.34 32.74
CA GLU A 204 -8.87 -0.95 32.94
C GLU A 204 -7.86 0.20 33.03
N PRO A 205 -7.11 0.34 34.13
CA PRO A 205 -5.96 1.23 34.15
C PRO A 205 -5.02 0.69 33.07
N TYR A 206 -4.87 1.44 31.98
CA TYR A 206 -3.83 1.20 31.00
C TYR A 206 -2.49 1.25 31.77
N GLN A 207 -2.02 0.09 32.17
CA GLN A 207 -0.61 -0.04 32.48
C GLN A 207 0.10 -0.06 31.11
N PRO A 208 0.81 1.01 30.71
CA PRO A 208 1.73 0.86 29.61
C PRO A 208 2.68 -0.25 30.06
N LYS A 209 2.59 -1.43 29.41
CA LYS A 209 3.68 -2.40 29.51
C LYS A 209 4.93 -1.54 29.30
N LYS A 210 5.73 -1.33 30.35
CA LYS A 210 7.04 -0.71 30.24
C LYS A 210 7.71 -1.47 29.10
N ARG A 211 7.71 -0.86 27.91
CA ARG A 211 8.55 -1.33 26.83
C ARG A 211 9.93 -1.24 27.44
N GLN A 212 10.44 -2.38 27.91
CA GLN A 212 11.88 -2.52 28.01
C GLN A 212 12.37 -2.22 26.60
N HIS A 213 12.80 -1.00 26.39
CA HIS A 213 13.56 -0.65 25.23
C HIS A 213 14.82 -1.51 25.24
N GLN A 214 14.70 -2.72 24.73
CA GLN A 214 15.85 -3.33 24.09
C GLN A 214 15.96 -2.58 22.76
N ASP A 215 16.83 -1.58 22.76
CA ASP A 215 17.29 -0.89 21.56
C ASP A 215 17.99 -1.91 20.66
N THR A 216 17.22 -2.73 19.96
CA THR A 216 17.71 -3.32 18.73
C THR A 216 17.77 -2.17 17.75
N SER A 217 18.92 -1.55 17.77
CA SER A 217 19.23 -0.38 16.97
C SER A 217 18.97 -0.72 15.49
N PHE A 218 18.40 0.21 14.75
CA PHE A 218 18.39 0.18 13.28
C PHE A 218 19.76 -0.23 12.71
N ASN A 219 20.86 0.15 13.39
CA ASN A 219 22.22 -0.29 13.08
C ASN A 219 22.41 -1.82 13.16
N ALA A 220 21.72 -2.53 14.00
CA ALA A 220 21.82 -3.99 14.05
C ALA A 220 21.22 -4.64 12.79
N MET A 221 20.17 -4.06 12.22
CA MET A 221 19.58 -4.54 10.97
C MET A 221 20.53 -4.35 9.77
N LEU A 222 21.36 -3.30 9.78
CA LEU A 222 22.37 -3.07 8.75
C LEU A 222 23.42 -4.21 8.65
N HIS A 223 23.62 -4.95 9.73
CA HIS A 223 24.59 -6.03 9.81
C HIS A 223 23.94 -7.43 9.71
N THR A 224 22.63 -7.48 9.46
CA THR A 224 21.85 -8.74 9.40
C THR A 224 21.51 -9.08 7.94
N PRO A 225 22.22 -10.03 7.29
CA PRO A 225 21.97 -10.38 5.89
C PRO A 225 20.54 -10.81 5.61
N GLN A 226 19.89 -11.47 6.58
CA GLN A 226 18.51 -11.93 6.48
C GLN A 226 17.51 -10.77 6.33
N ALA A 227 17.81 -9.61 6.93
CA ALA A 227 16.97 -8.41 6.78
C ALA A 227 17.01 -7.87 5.33
N TYR A 228 18.18 -7.94 4.68
CA TYR A 228 18.33 -7.61 3.25
C TYR A 228 17.60 -8.63 2.37
N CYS A 229 17.76 -9.92 2.64
CA CYS A 229 17.07 -10.98 1.88
C CYS A 229 15.54 -10.78 1.94
N MET A 230 15.00 -10.53 3.13
CA MET A 230 13.56 -10.29 3.32
C MET A 230 13.14 -9.00 2.62
N GLY A 231 13.88 -7.91 2.81
CA GLY A 231 13.59 -6.61 2.21
C GLY A 231 13.58 -6.68 0.68
N LEU A 232 14.63 -7.25 0.07
CA LEU A 232 14.75 -7.42 -1.37
C LEU A 232 13.64 -8.33 -1.93
N ALA A 233 13.38 -9.47 -1.28
CA ALA A 233 12.35 -10.41 -1.72
C ALA A 233 10.97 -9.73 -1.80
N PHE A 234 10.54 -9.08 -0.73
CA PHE A 234 9.25 -8.39 -0.73
C PHE A 234 9.25 -7.13 -1.58
N GLY A 235 10.37 -6.39 -1.64
CA GLY A 235 10.52 -5.22 -2.50
C GLY A 235 10.34 -5.58 -3.98
N LEU A 236 10.99 -6.65 -4.46
CA LEU A 236 10.85 -7.16 -5.82
C LEU A 236 9.41 -7.67 -6.10
N ALA A 237 8.84 -8.44 -5.18
CA ALA A 237 7.47 -8.93 -5.35
C ALA A 237 6.44 -7.79 -5.38
N LEU A 238 6.58 -6.77 -4.52
CA LEU A 238 5.71 -5.59 -4.52
C LEU A 238 5.95 -4.67 -5.74
N MET A 239 7.15 -4.66 -6.31
CA MET A 239 7.43 -4.00 -7.58
C MET A 239 6.53 -4.56 -8.69
N VAL A 240 6.55 -5.88 -8.87
CA VAL A 240 5.72 -6.55 -9.86
C VAL A 240 4.24 -6.29 -9.58
N GLY A 241 3.82 -6.52 -8.34
CA GLY A 241 2.43 -6.39 -7.94
C GLY A 241 1.84 -5.02 -8.19
N SER A 242 2.54 -3.97 -7.77
CA SER A 242 2.05 -2.59 -7.91
C SER A 242 1.97 -2.15 -9.38
N SER A 243 2.97 -2.50 -10.17
CA SER A 243 3.06 -2.07 -11.56
C SER A 243 2.01 -2.76 -12.45
N VAL A 244 1.89 -4.07 -12.35
CA VAL A 244 0.89 -4.84 -13.11
C VAL A 244 -0.53 -4.42 -12.71
N MET A 245 -0.79 -4.26 -11.40
CA MET A 245 -2.12 -3.89 -10.90
C MET A 245 -2.57 -2.50 -11.39
N SER A 246 -1.64 -1.55 -11.52
CA SER A 246 -1.96 -0.19 -11.97
C SER A 246 -2.25 -0.07 -13.47
N GLN A 247 -1.86 -1.07 -14.25
CA GLN A 247 -1.98 -1.07 -15.71
C GLN A 247 -2.75 -2.28 -16.27
N MET A 248 -3.53 -2.94 -15.42
CA MET A 248 -4.20 -4.18 -15.79
C MET A 248 -5.24 -3.98 -16.91
N LYS A 249 -6.00 -2.88 -16.88
CA LYS A 249 -7.00 -2.56 -17.93
C LYS A 249 -6.33 -2.24 -19.27
N PRO A 250 -5.34 -1.34 -19.39
CA PRO A 250 -4.59 -1.13 -20.65
C PRO A 250 -4.03 -2.44 -21.19
N ARG A 251 -3.42 -3.26 -20.32
CA ARG A 251 -2.88 -4.56 -20.70
C ARG A 251 -3.92 -5.48 -21.33
N PHE A 252 -5.12 -5.57 -20.77
CA PHE A 252 -6.20 -6.41 -21.31
C PHE A 252 -6.81 -5.83 -22.59
N ALA A 253 -6.88 -4.49 -22.70
CA ALA A 253 -7.33 -3.83 -23.93
C ALA A 253 -6.38 -4.10 -25.11
N ASP A 254 -5.05 -4.07 -24.86
CA ASP A 254 -4.02 -4.38 -25.87
C ASP A 254 -4.08 -5.85 -26.35
N LEU A 255 -4.63 -6.76 -25.51
CA LEU A 255 -4.90 -8.16 -25.89
C LEU A 255 -6.21 -8.31 -26.66
N GLY A 256 -6.89 -7.22 -27.05
CA GLY A 256 -8.09 -7.20 -27.87
C GLY A 256 -9.41 -7.25 -27.10
N LEU A 257 -9.40 -7.11 -25.76
CA LEU A 257 -10.64 -7.00 -24.99
C LEU A 257 -11.26 -5.61 -25.17
N ALA A 258 -12.59 -5.58 -25.30
CA ALA A 258 -13.32 -4.32 -25.23
C ALA A 258 -13.07 -3.59 -23.90
N PRO A 259 -13.13 -2.25 -23.87
CA PRO A 259 -12.74 -1.45 -22.69
C PRO A 259 -13.49 -1.83 -21.41
N TYR A 260 -14.78 -2.19 -21.52
CA TYR A 260 -15.60 -2.51 -20.35
C TYR A 260 -15.25 -3.88 -19.73
N PRO A 261 -15.19 -5.00 -20.47
CA PRO A 261 -14.66 -6.27 -19.94
C PRO A 261 -13.26 -6.16 -19.37
N ALA A 262 -12.35 -5.42 -20.04
CA ALA A 262 -10.99 -5.21 -19.53
C ALA A 262 -10.99 -4.51 -18.15
N MET A 263 -11.85 -3.51 -17.98
CA MET A 263 -12.00 -2.81 -16.70
C MET A 263 -12.62 -3.72 -15.62
N LEU A 264 -13.63 -4.53 -15.96
CA LEU A 264 -14.23 -5.49 -15.02
C LEU A 264 -13.21 -6.50 -14.51
N LEU A 265 -12.33 -7.00 -15.37
CA LEU A 265 -11.25 -7.89 -14.94
C LEU A 265 -10.24 -7.21 -14.01
N ALA A 266 -9.90 -5.95 -14.27
CA ALA A 266 -9.06 -5.17 -13.38
C ALA A 266 -9.72 -4.95 -11.99
N CYS A 267 -11.02 -4.65 -11.97
CA CYS A 267 -11.80 -4.53 -10.74
C CYS A 267 -11.92 -5.88 -10.00
N THR A 268 -12.05 -6.99 -10.74
CA THR A 268 -12.03 -8.34 -10.16
C THR A 268 -10.71 -8.61 -9.44
N ALA A 269 -9.59 -8.24 -10.04
CA ALA A 269 -8.29 -8.37 -9.38
C ALA A 269 -8.22 -7.55 -8.08
N ALA A 270 -8.74 -6.33 -8.05
CA ALA A 270 -8.81 -5.50 -6.85
C ALA A 270 -9.71 -6.11 -5.75
N LEU A 271 -10.84 -6.70 -6.14
CA LEU A 271 -11.73 -7.42 -5.23
C LEU A 271 -11.01 -8.63 -4.61
N PHE A 272 -10.36 -9.43 -5.44
CA PHE A 272 -9.61 -10.59 -4.95
C PHE A 272 -8.35 -10.19 -4.20
N ALA A 273 -7.79 -9.00 -4.41
CA ALA A 273 -6.76 -8.46 -3.53
C ALA A 273 -7.29 -8.17 -2.12
N ALA A 274 -8.54 -7.72 -1.99
CA ALA A 274 -9.17 -7.56 -0.67
C ALA A 274 -9.40 -8.91 0.03
N LEU A 275 -9.96 -9.88 -0.68
CA LEU A 275 -10.19 -11.23 -0.16
C LEU A 275 -8.88 -11.97 0.13
N GLY A 276 -7.89 -11.79 -0.71
CA GLY A 276 -6.55 -12.36 -0.58
C GLY A 276 -5.83 -11.93 0.70
N LYS A 277 -6.05 -10.71 1.19
CA LYS A 277 -5.52 -10.27 2.49
C LYS A 277 -5.96 -11.18 3.63
N TYR A 278 -7.25 -11.54 3.64
CA TYR A 278 -7.79 -12.45 4.66
C TYR A 278 -7.30 -13.88 4.47
N PHE A 279 -7.34 -14.38 3.24
CA PHE A 279 -6.94 -15.74 2.90
C PHE A 279 -5.47 -16.02 3.23
N TRP A 280 -4.55 -15.15 2.81
CA TRP A 280 -3.14 -15.31 3.11
C TRP A 280 -2.80 -15.07 4.58
N GLY A 281 -3.55 -14.20 5.26
CA GLY A 281 -3.48 -14.07 6.72
C GLY A 281 -3.84 -15.37 7.43
N TRP A 282 -4.90 -16.05 6.98
CA TRP A 282 -5.27 -17.36 7.48
C TRP A 282 -4.20 -18.43 7.18
N ILE A 283 -3.56 -18.40 6.02
CA ILE A 283 -2.43 -19.28 5.70
C ILE A 283 -1.25 -19.02 6.64
N CYS A 284 -0.92 -17.76 6.94
CA CYS A 284 0.12 -17.43 7.93
C CYS A 284 -0.16 -18.02 9.31
N ASP A 285 -1.43 -18.05 9.72
CA ASP A 285 -1.83 -18.60 11.02
C ASP A 285 -1.81 -20.15 11.06
N ARG A 286 -2.02 -20.79 9.89
CA ARG A 286 -2.07 -22.25 9.77
C ARG A 286 -0.71 -22.90 9.51
N LEU A 287 0.10 -22.23 8.72
CA LEU A 287 1.47 -22.59 8.40
C LEU A 287 2.43 -21.66 9.15
N THR A 288 3.61 -21.43 8.60
CA THR A 288 4.48 -20.36 9.10
C THR A 288 4.44 -19.15 8.15
N PRO A 289 4.65 -17.91 8.64
CA PRO A 289 4.73 -16.75 7.77
C PRO A 289 5.83 -16.85 6.70
N LEU A 290 6.93 -17.55 6.94
CA LEU A 290 7.96 -17.82 5.93
C LEU A 290 7.45 -18.76 4.83
N THR A 291 6.78 -19.84 5.21
CA THR A 291 6.15 -20.75 4.25
C THR A 291 5.06 -20.03 3.45
N ALA A 292 4.23 -19.21 4.10
CA ALA A 292 3.24 -18.36 3.43
C ALA A 292 3.90 -17.39 2.45
N SER A 293 5.07 -16.83 2.78
CA SER A 293 5.85 -15.95 1.87
C SER A 293 6.28 -16.70 0.60
N ARG A 294 6.80 -17.91 0.75
CA ARG A 294 7.18 -18.76 -0.38
C ARG A 294 5.99 -19.13 -1.25
N LEU A 295 4.88 -19.52 -0.63
CA LEU A 295 3.66 -19.89 -1.35
C LEU A 295 3.06 -18.69 -2.10
N VAL A 296 2.95 -17.51 -1.49
CA VAL A 296 2.38 -16.34 -2.16
C VAL A 296 3.26 -15.90 -3.34
N MET A 297 4.59 -15.94 -3.19
CA MET A 297 5.51 -15.59 -4.28
C MET A 297 5.50 -16.61 -5.40
N SER A 298 5.44 -17.92 -5.07
CA SER A 298 5.31 -18.99 -6.07
C SER A 298 3.99 -18.89 -6.84
N THR A 299 2.88 -18.64 -6.15
CA THR A 299 1.58 -18.46 -6.78
C THR A 299 1.54 -17.21 -7.65
N CYS A 300 2.19 -16.12 -7.20
CA CYS A 300 2.32 -14.90 -7.99
C CYS A 300 3.16 -15.14 -9.25
N LEU A 301 4.28 -15.86 -9.14
CA LEU A 301 5.12 -16.26 -10.29
C LEU A 301 4.33 -17.14 -11.28
N ALA A 302 3.61 -18.13 -10.80
CA ALA A 302 2.76 -18.99 -11.63
C ALA A 302 1.67 -18.16 -12.32
N SER A 303 1.05 -17.20 -11.64
CA SER A 303 0.05 -16.33 -12.25
C SER A 303 0.63 -15.46 -13.37
N MET A 304 1.86 -14.92 -13.21
CA MET A 304 2.53 -14.20 -14.29
C MET A 304 2.80 -15.09 -15.51
N GLY A 305 3.13 -16.37 -15.30
CA GLY A 305 3.28 -17.37 -16.37
C GLY A 305 2.00 -17.57 -17.21
N MET A 306 0.82 -17.29 -16.64
CA MET A 306 -0.44 -17.34 -17.39
C MET A 306 -0.51 -16.29 -18.52
N GLY A 307 0.29 -15.22 -18.44
CA GLY A 307 0.39 -14.22 -19.51
C GLY A 307 0.91 -14.78 -20.85
N PHE A 308 1.50 -15.97 -20.85
CA PHE A 308 1.98 -16.68 -22.06
C PHE A 308 0.99 -17.73 -22.58
N LEU A 309 -0.13 -17.93 -21.89
CA LEU A 309 -1.21 -18.81 -22.35
C LEU A 309 -2.13 -18.08 -23.36
N PRO A 310 -2.93 -18.81 -24.13
CA PRO A 310 -3.93 -18.18 -25.01
C PRO A 310 -4.81 -17.18 -24.25
N HIS A 311 -4.97 -15.98 -24.78
CA HIS A 311 -5.68 -14.87 -24.13
C HIS A 311 -7.20 -15.02 -24.20
N THR A 312 -7.71 -16.16 -23.73
CA THR A 312 -9.15 -16.38 -23.59
C THR A 312 -9.69 -15.60 -22.40
N LEU A 313 -10.97 -15.21 -22.44
CA LEU A 313 -11.60 -14.50 -21.33
C LEU A 313 -11.47 -15.28 -20.00
N LEU A 314 -11.54 -16.60 -20.06
CA LEU A 314 -11.37 -17.47 -18.88
C LEU A 314 -9.96 -17.36 -18.29
N ASN A 315 -8.92 -17.45 -19.13
CA ASN A 315 -7.53 -17.36 -18.67
C ASN A 315 -7.24 -15.98 -18.05
N LEU A 316 -7.75 -14.90 -18.66
CA LEU A 316 -7.59 -13.55 -18.13
C LEU A 316 -8.38 -13.34 -16.83
N ALA A 317 -9.55 -13.96 -16.70
CA ALA A 317 -10.32 -13.94 -15.45
C ALA A 317 -9.59 -14.70 -14.34
N VAL A 318 -9.07 -15.89 -14.61
CA VAL A 318 -8.28 -16.67 -13.64
C VAL A 318 -7.00 -15.91 -13.25
N PHE A 319 -6.31 -15.31 -14.21
CA PHE A 319 -5.17 -14.43 -13.93
C PHE A 319 -5.56 -13.30 -12.98
N SER A 320 -6.65 -12.59 -13.27
CA SER A 320 -7.11 -11.47 -12.42
C SER A 320 -7.41 -11.90 -10.99
N VAL A 321 -8.06 -13.05 -10.82
CA VAL A 321 -8.40 -13.63 -9.50
C VAL A 321 -7.13 -14.01 -8.74
N VAL A 322 -6.28 -14.83 -9.36
CA VAL A 322 -5.09 -15.39 -8.68
C VAL A 322 -4.06 -14.28 -8.40
N PHE A 323 -3.75 -13.48 -9.41
CA PHE A 323 -2.80 -12.37 -9.26
C PHE A 323 -3.29 -11.35 -8.23
N GLY A 324 -4.57 -10.96 -8.31
CA GLY A 324 -5.18 -10.06 -7.33
C GLY A 324 -5.04 -10.59 -5.90
N ALA A 325 -5.42 -11.86 -5.68
CA ALA A 325 -5.29 -12.49 -4.36
C ALA A 325 -3.84 -12.50 -3.85
N CYS A 326 -2.85 -12.75 -4.72
CA CYS A 326 -1.45 -12.72 -4.35
C CYS A 326 -0.98 -11.32 -3.92
N ILE A 327 -1.42 -10.26 -4.62
CA ILE A 327 -1.04 -8.89 -4.27
C ILE A 327 -1.58 -8.50 -2.89
N GLY A 328 -2.85 -8.84 -2.60
CA GLY A 328 -3.40 -8.67 -1.26
C GLY A 328 -2.59 -9.44 -0.21
N GLY A 329 -2.17 -10.65 -0.56
CA GLY A 329 -1.36 -11.52 0.28
C GLY A 329 0.00 -10.94 0.61
N LEU A 330 0.73 -10.40 -0.36
CA LEU A 330 2.06 -9.80 -0.14
C LEU A 330 2.03 -8.71 0.94
N TRP A 331 1.02 -7.85 0.95
CA TRP A 331 0.85 -6.80 1.96
C TRP A 331 0.50 -7.32 3.35
N THR A 332 -0.10 -8.52 3.43
CA THR A 332 -0.45 -9.16 4.72
C THR A 332 0.70 -10.02 5.24
N VAL A 333 1.34 -10.77 4.36
CA VAL A 333 2.41 -11.71 4.71
C VAL A 333 3.69 -10.97 5.12
N LEU A 334 4.02 -9.82 4.50
CA LEU A 334 5.22 -9.05 4.83
C LEU A 334 5.34 -8.71 6.33
N PRO A 335 4.38 -8.01 6.97
CA PRO A 335 4.50 -7.71 8.39
C PRO A 335 4.46 -8.97 9.26
N ALA A 336 3.73 -10.00 8.86
CA ALA A 336 3.70 -11.27 9.57
C ALA A 336 5.07 -11.97 9.54
N ALA A 337 5.72 -12.03 8.37
CA ALA A 337 7.05 -12.62 8.20
C ALA A 337 8.13 -11.86 8.98
N VAL A 338 8.10 -10.52 8.95
CA VAL A 338 9.03 -9.69 9.73
C VAL A 338 8.85 -9.94 11.24
N SER A 339 7.60 -9.98 11.72
CA SER A 339 7.32 -10.23 13.14
C SER A 339 7.72 -11.63 13.58
N TYR A 340 7.52 -12.63 12.71
CA TYR A 340 7.88 -14.01 12.97
C TYR A 340 9.39 -14.21 13.03
N TYR A 341 10.12 -13.65 12.06
CA TYR A 341 11.56 -13.86 11.90
C TYR A 341 12.41 -13.07 12.91
N PHE A 342 12.07 -11.80 13.13
CA PHE A 342 12.85 -10.90 14.01
C PHE A 342 12.25 -10.78 15.43
N GLY A 343 11.11 -11.41 15.67
CA GLY A 343 10.38 -11.31 16.93
C GLY A 343 9.52 -10.06 17.06
N SER A 344 8.43 -10.19 17.82
CA SER A 344 7.48 -9.09 18.03
C SER A 344 8.08 -7.86 18.76
N GLU A 345 9.09 -8.09 19.59
CA GLU A 345 9.79 -7.04 20.32
C GLU A 345 10.65 -6.16 19.39
N ASN A 346 11.22 -6.78 18.35
CA ASN A 346 12.07 -6.12 17.35
C ASN A 346 11.31 -5.73 16.08
N PHE A 347 9.99 -5.90 16.07
CA PHE A 347 9.17 -5.68 14.88
C PHE A 347 9.36 -4.29 14.27
N LEU A 348 9.30 -3.24 15.09
CA LEU A 348 9.31 -1.87 14.58
C LEU A 348 10.62 -1.49 13.86
N PRO A 349 11.82 -1.69 14.45
CA PRO A 349 13.08 -1.40 13.74
C PRO A 349 13.29 -2.29 12.52
N SER A 350 12.95 -3.59 12.61
CA SER A 350 13.08 -4.54 11.49
C SER A 350 12.12 -4.20 10.36
N TYR A 351 10.87 -3.90 10.67
CA TYR A 351 9.88 -3.51 9.65
C TYR A 351 10.24 -2.18 9.00
N LYS A 352 10.76 -1.22 9.77
CA LYS A 352 11.26 0.05 9.22
C LYS A 352 12.40 -0.19 8.22
N PHE A 353 13.34 -1.08 8.54
CA PHE A 353 14.45 -1.43 7.65
C PHE A 353 13.96 -2.13 6.38
N VAL A 354 13.16 -3.19 6.52
CA VAL A 354 12.62 -3.97 5.39
C VAL A 354 11.75 -3.08 4.49
N SER A 355 11.01 -2.14 5.06
CA SER A 355 10.16 -1.21 4.31
C SER A 355 10.92 -0.26 3.39
N ILE A 356 12.24 -0.03 3.60
CA ILE A 356 13.06 0.75 2.68
C ILE A 356 13.08 0.10 1.28
N PHE A 357 13.12 -1.22 1.23
CA PHE A 357 13.16 -1.97 -0.03
C PHE A 357 11.84 -1.91 -0.81
N ILE A 358 10.73 -1.49 -0.21
CA ILE A 358 9.46 -1.25 -0.93
C ILE A 358 9.63 -0.14 -1.98
N ILE A 359 10.67 0.69 -1.86
CA ILE A 359 11.04 1.69 -2.87
C ILE A 359 11.27 1.06 -4.27
N LEU A 360 11.67 -0.20 -4.33
CA LEU A 360 11.86 -0.93 -5.59
C LEU A 360 10.59 -0.97 -6.45
N ARG A 361 9.40 -0.84 -5.84
CA ARG A 361 8.13 -0.75 -6.58
C ARG A 361 8.11 0.38 -7.60
N CYS A 362 8.88 1.45 -7.39
CA CYS A 362 8.96 2.58 -8.29
C CYS A 362 9.58 2.21 -9.64
N ALA A 363 10.51 1.24 -9.66
CA ALA A 363 11.18 0.79 -10.87
C ALA A 363 10.27 -0.02 -11.81
N GLY A 364 9.23 -0.64 -11.29
CA GLY A 364 8.34 -1.47 -12.10
C GLY A 364 7.49 -0.67 -13.11
N TYR A 365 7.15 0.58 -12.80
CA TYR A 365 6.39 1.43 -13.72
C TYR A 365 7.18 1.75 -15.00
N PRO A 366 8.42 2.28 -14.94
CA PRO A 366 9.24 2.47 -16.13
C PRO A 366 9.47 1.17 -16.91
N ILE A 367 9.72 0.04 -16.23
CA ILE A 367 9.90 -1.26 -16.90
C ILE A 367 8.71 -1.58 -17.79
N MET A 368 7.47 -1.42 -17.29
CA MET A 368 6.26 -1.66 -18.09
C MET A 368 6.14 -0.67 -19.26
N GLY A 369 6.37 0.61 -19.00
CA GLY A 369 6.26 1.66 -20.03
C GLY A 369 7.24 1.42 -21.17
N TYR A 370 8.53 1.27 -20.87
CA TYR A 370 9.56 1.04 -21.88
C TYR A 370 9.39 -0.30 -22.61
N ALA A 371 8.97 -1.35 -21.91
CA ALA A 371 8.67 -2.62 -22.57
C ALA A 371 7.59 -2.45 -23.64
N TYR A 372 6.52 -1.74 -23.31
CA TYR A 372 5.43 -1.46 -24.25
C TYR A 372 5.89 -0.61 -25.43
N ASP A 373 6.61 0.49 -25.19
CA ASP A 373 7.05 1.41 -26.24
C ASP A 373 8.07 0.75 -27.21
N LEU A 374 8.90 -0.19 -26.71
CA LEU A 374 9.89 -0.89 -27.51
C LEU A 374 9.35 -2.11 -28.26
N THR A 375 8.39 -2.82 -27.69
CA THR A 375 7.93 -4.13 -28.23
C THR A 375 6.47 -4.13 -28.67
N GLY A 376 5.71 -3.05 -28.41
CA GLY A 376 4.29 -2.97 -28.68
C GLY A 376 3.42 -3.81 -27.75
N GLY A 377 4.01 -4.33 -26.64
CA GLY A 377 3.30 -5.20 -25.71
C GLY A 377 4.01 -5.34 -24.36
N TYR A 378 3.43 -6.13 -23.47
CA TYR A 378 3.94 -6.30 -22.09
C TYR A 378 4.77 -7.59 -21.90
N ALA A 379 4.91 -8.45 -22.92
CA ALA A 379 5.60 -9.74 -22.79
C ALA A 379 7.06 -9.60 -22.31
N ALA A 380 7.78 -8.57 -22.77
CA ALA A 380 9.14 -8.29 -22.31
C ALA A 380 9.17 -7.90 -20.82
N ALA A 381 8.22 -7.07 -20.36
CA ALA A 381 8.08 -6.73 -18.95
C ALA A 381 7.73 -7.97 -18.12
N ASP A 382 6.89 -8.87 -18.62
CA ASP A 382 6.51 -10.10 -17.92
C ASP A 382 7.71 -11.02 -17.68
N VAL A 383 8.61 -11.16 -18.66
CA VAL A 383 9.85 -11.93 -18.48
C VAL A 383 10.73 -11.34 -17.38
N VAL A 384 10.91 -9.99 -17.39
CA VAL A 384 11.66 -9.29 -16.33
C VAL A 384 11.00 -9.48 -14.96
N PHE A 385 9.69 -9.37 -14.90
CA PHE A 385 8.92 -9.53 -13.66
C PHE A 385 8.94 -10.98 -13.13
N MET A 386 8.89 -11.96 -14.02
CA MET A 386 9.06 -13.36 -13.63
C MET A 386 10.47 -13.62 -13.08
N GLY A 387 11.50 -13.04 -13.70
CA GLY A 387 12.86 -13.07 -13.17
C GLY A 387 12.97 -12.43 -11.78
N ALA A 388 12.34 -11.28 -11.57
CA ALA A 388 12.28 -10.60 -10.28
C ALA A 388 11.55 -11.44 -9.21
N LEU A 389 10.40 -12.05 -9.54
CA LEU A 389 9.67 -12.95 -8.63
C LEU A 389 10.45 -14.24 -8.35
N GLY A 390 11.12 -14.81 -9.35
CA GLY A 390 12.03 -15.96 -9.17
C GLY A 390 13.17 -15.63 -8.20
N THR A 391 13.80 -14.48 -8.37
CA THR A 391 14.83 -13.98 -7.44
C THR A 391 14.25 -13.74 -6.04
N ALA A 392 13.06 -13.15 -5.94
CA ALA A 392 12.37 -12.94 -4.67
C ALA A 392 12.12 -14.28 -3.95
N LEU A 393 11.63 -15.28 -4.68
CA LEU A 393 11.41 -16.63 -4.15
C LEU A 393 12.71 -17.28 -3.66
N LEU A 394 13.78 -17.22 -4.46
CA LEU A 394 15.10 -17.73 -4.08
C LEU A 394 15.62 -17.06 -2.81
N LEU A 395 15.48 -15.73 -2.68
CA LEU A 395 15.87 -15.02 -1.47
C LEU A 395 15.11 -15.49 -0.22
N THR A 396 13.81 -15.85 -0.36
CA THR A 396 13.07 -16.41 0.78
C THR A 396 13.48 -17.82 1.16
N LEU A 397 14.09 -18.59 0.25
CA LEU A 397 14.63 -19.92 0.57
C LEU A 397 15.89 -19.86 1.44
N PHE A 398 16.67 -18.76 1.35
CA PHE A 398 17.81 -18.53 2.25
C PHE A 398 17.39 -18.18 3.69
N LEU A 399 16.12 -17.79 3.93
CA LEU A 399 15.58 -17.56 5.26
C LEU A 399 15.16 -18.90 5.87
N ARG A 400 15.97 -19.44 6.79
CA ARG A 400 15.67 -20.70 7.48
C ARG A 400 14.87 -20.43 8.76
N GLU A 401 13.99 -21.35 9.12
CA GLU A 401 13.19 -21.24 10.35
C GLU A 401 14.07 -21.41 11.61
N ASP A 402 15.13 -22.19 11.52
CA ASP A 402 16.11 -22.37 12.60
C ASP A 402 16.88 -21.08 12.91
N ASP A 403 17.22 -20.31 11.87
CA ASP A 403 17.92 -19.01 12.03
C ASP A 403 17.01 -17.97 12.72
N ALA A 404 15.69 -18.12 12.64
CA ALA A 404 14.75 -17.27 13.35
C ALA A 404 14.88 -17.42 14.87
N ALA A 405 15.13 -18.63 15.35
CA ALA A 405 15.38 -18.93 16.76
C ALA A 405 16.78 -18.48 17.20
N GLU A 406 17.81 -18.66 16.36
CA GLU A 406 19.19 -18.24 16.64
C GLU A 406 19.39 -16.74 16.55
N SER A 407 18.75 -16.06 15.59
CA SER A 407 18.79 -14.59 15.50
C SER A 407 18.19 -13.96 16.75
N LEU A 408 17.11 -14.52 17.28
CA LEU A 408 16.51 -14.12 18.56
C LEU A 408 17.48 -14.35 19.74
N ALA A 409 18.26 -15.43 19.73
CA ALA A 409 19.26 -15.72 20.77
C ALA A 409 20.49 -14.80 20.65
N HIS A 410 20.97 -14.51 19.46
CA HIS A 410 22.09 -13.59 19.21
C HIS A 410 21.76 -12.16 19.65
N TYR A 411 20.52 -11.69 19.43
CA TYR A 411 20.05 -10.38 19.90
C TYR A 411 19.92 -10.33 21.43
N ARG A 412 19.76 -11.46 22.11
CA ARG A 412 19.75 -11.55 23.58
C ARG A 412 21.14 -11.45 24.20
N HIS A 413 22.20 -11.81 23.44
CA HIS A 413 23.58 -11.92 23.94
C HIS A 413 24.55 -10.88 23.38
N ALA A 414 24.08 -9.89 22.59
CA ALA A 414 24.94 -8.78 22.16
C ALA A 414 25.47 -8.02 23.38
N PRO A 415 26.81 -7.90 23.56
CA PRO A 415 27.36 -7.29 24.78
C PRO A 415 26.93 -5.83 24.87
N ARG A 416 26.28 -5.48 25.97
CA ARG A 416 26.06 -4.08 26.38
C ARG A 416 27.43 -3.39 26.40
N LYS A 417 27.67 -2.47 25.47
CA LYS A 417 28.72 -1.48 25.66
C LYS A 417 28.33 -0.65 26.89
N SER A 418 28.92 -1.02 28.02
CA SER A 418 28.84 -0.29 29.26
C SER A 418 29.53 1.06 29.05
N GLY A 419 28.74 2.08 28.75
CA GLY A 419 29.19 3.47 28.84
C GLY A 419 29.27 3.89 30.28
N GLN A 420 30.16 3.32 31.06
CA GLN A 420 30.67 3.93 32.30
C GLN A 420 31.71 4.99 31.90
N LYS A 421 31.26 6.21 31.76
CA LYS A 421 32.16 7.35 32.07
C LYS A 421 32.04 7.60 33.55
N GLY A 422 33.06 7.13 34.30
CA GLY A 422 33.28 7.53 35.67
C GLY A 422 33.52 9.02 35.70
N ASN A 423 32.84 9.67 36.61
CA ASN A 423 33.24 10.95 37.14
C ASN A 423 34.46 10.70 38.07
N ALA A 424 35.54 11.35 37.79
CA ALA A 424 36.51 11.82 38.77
C ALA A 424 36.62 13.33 38.60
#